data_ae5d8927988bace9203fd6a4cc4e2974
#
_entry.id   ae5d8927988bace9203fd6a4cc4e2974
#
_cell.length_a   1.000
_cell.length_b   1.000
_cell.length_c   1.000
_cell.angle_alpha   90.00
_cell.angle_beta   90.00
_cell.angle_gamma   90.00
#
_symmetry.space_group_name_H-M   'P 1'
#
loop_
_entity.id
_entity.type
_entity.pdbx_description
1 polymer ?
#
loop_
_entity_poly.entity_id
_entity_poly.type
_entity_poly.pdbx_seq_one_letter_code
_entity_poly.pdbx_strand_id
1 'polypeptide(L)'
;MKDLINLVTKWAEDRNLVKGATPKDQYMKLIQEAGELSDSICKGKDAADDIGDCTVVLIILAAQLGLDFEKCLETAYNDIKDRKGVMIDGVFVKSADLTDVAI
;
A
#
# COMPACT_ATOMS: atom_id res chain seq x y z
N MET A 1 -8.52 12.14 5.39
CA MET A 1 -7.92 11.16 4.48
C MET A 1 -8.14 11.54 3.02
N LYS A 2 -9.38 11.74 2.62
CA LYS A 2 -9.73 12.12 1.24
C LYS A 2 -9.03 13.40 0.78
N ASP A 3 -8.94 14.41 1.62
CA ASP A 3 -8.29 15.67 1.27
C ASP A 3 -6.80 15.51 1.04
N LEU A 4 -6.12 14.70 1.84
CA LEU A 4 -4.70 14.40 1.66
C LEU A 4 -4.46 13.61 0.38
N ILE A 5 -5.33 12.65 0.08
CA ILE A 5 -5.25 11.87 -1.16
C ILE A 5 -5.35 12.80 -2.36
N ASN A 6 -6.31 13.74 -2.32
CA ASN A 6 -6.49 14.71 -3.39
C ASN A 6 -5.29 15.65 -3.53
N LEU A 7 -4.71 16.08 -2.42
CA LEU A 7 -3.51 16.92 -2.44
C LEU A 7 -2.31 16.19 -3.06
N VAL A 8 -2.10 14.94 -2.71
CA VAL A 8 -1.03 14.11 -3.28
C VAL A 8 -1.25 13.91 -4.77
N THR A 9 -2.48 13.59 -5.18
CA THR A 9 -2.83 13.39 -6.58
C THR A 9 -2.56 14.64 -7.40
N LYS A 10 -2.99 15.82 -6.92
CA LYS A 10 -2.74 17.09 -7.59
C LYS A 10 -1.26 17.41 -7.67
N TRP A 11 -0.53 17.17 -6.58
CA TRP A 11 0.91 17.38 -6.55
C TRP A 11 1.60 16.55 -7.66
N ALA A 12 1.18 15.30 -7.82
CA ALA A 12 1.72 14.41 -8.84
C ALA A 12 1.32 14.84 -10.25
N GLU A 13 0.06 15.26 -10.45
CA GLU A 13 -0.42 15.75 -11.74
C GLU A 13 0.35 17.00 -12.18
N ASP A 14 0.57 17.94 -11.27
CA ASP A 14 1.30 19.18 -11.54
C ASP A 14 2.74 18.91 -11.98
N ARG A 15 3.31 17.77 -11.61
CA ARG A 15 4.67 17.37 -11.94
C ARG A 15 4.73 16.34 -13.06
N ASN A 16 3.61 16.10 -13.70
CA ASN A 16 3.48 15.14 -14.80
C ASN A 16 3.87 13.70 -14.40
N LEU A 17 3.63 13.34 -13.15
CA LEU A 17 3.92 11.97 -12.66
C LEU A 17 2.81 10.99 -12.98
N VAL A 18 1.60 11.46 -13.30
CA VAL A 18 0.47 10.59 -13.61
C VAL A 18 0.49 10.21 -15.09
N LYS A 19 0.44 11.19 -16.00
CA LYS A 19 0.42 10.93 -17.44
C LYS A 19 1.79 10.74 -18.05
N GLY A 20 2.81 11.33 -17.44
CA GLY A 20 4.18 11.28 -17.96
C GLY A 20 5.00 10.08 -17.52
N ALA A 21 4.44 9.23 -16.66
CA ALA A 21 5.10 8.00 -16.20
C ALA A 21 4.15 6.81 -16.40
N THR A 22 4.69 5.61 -16.38
CA THR A 22 3.90 4.40 -16.55
C THR A 22 3.63 3.72 -15.20
N PRO A 23 2.57 2.91 -15.08
CA PRO A 23 2.35 2.12 -13.88
C PRO A 23 3.53 1.22 -13.51
N LYS A 24 4.23 0.67 -14.50
CA LYS A 24 5.43 -0.16 -14.26
C LYS A 24 6.53 0.65 -13.58
N ASP A 25 6.80 1.86 -14.07
CA ASP A 25 7.81 2.74 -13.47
C ASP A 25 7.42 3.11 -12.04
N GLN A 26 6.14 3.39 -11.81
CA GLN A 26 5.64 3.73 -10.49
C GLN A 26 5.72 2.54 -9.53
N TYR A 27 5.48 1.33 -10.03
CA TYR A 27 5.64 0.13 -9.21
C TYR A 27 7.10 -0.10 -8.81
N MET A 28 8.04 0.18 -9.71
CA MET A 28 9.47 0.10 -9.38
C MET A 28 9.83 1.09 -8.29
N LYS A 29 9.21 2.28 -8.30
CA LYS A 29 9.39 3.27 -7.23
C LYS A 29 8.88 2.74 -5.90
N LEU A 30 7.77 2.00 -5.91
CA LEU A 30 7.23 1.37 -4.70
C LEU A 30 8.23 0.38 -4.11
N ILE A 31 8.88 -0.44 -4.94
CA ILE A 31 9.90 -1.39 -4.48
C ILE A 31 11.06 -0.64 -3.81
N GLN A 32 11.49 0.47 -4.39
CA GLN A 32 12.54 1.31 -3.81
C GLN A 32 12.14 1.86 -2.44
N GLU A 33 10.93 2.43 -2.34
CA GLU A 33 10.44 3.00 -1.08
C GLU A 33 10.22 1.92 -0.02
N ALA A 34 9.77 0.74 -0.42
CA ALA A 34 9.63 -0.41 0.47
C ALA A 34 11.00 -0.83 1.04
N GLY A 35 12.04 -0.78 0.22
CA GLY A 35 13.41 -1.05 0.66
C GLY A 35 13.88 -0.04 1.70
N GLU A 36 13.60 1.23 1.50
CA GLU A 36 13.95 2.28 2.47
C GLU A 36 13.20 2.09 3.79
N LEU A 37 11.93 1.72 3.71
CA LEU A 37 11.12 1.40 4.90
C LEU A 37 11.73 0.22 5.67
N SER A 38 12.12 -0.83 4.95
CA SER A 38 12.78 -1.99 5.55
C SER A 38 14.07 -1.59 6.27
N ASP A 39 14.86 -0.74 5.65
CA ASP A 39 16.12 -0.27 6.23
C ASP A 39 15.88 0.51 7.52
N SER A 40 14.89 1.41 7.52
CA SER A 40 14.52 2.18 8.72
C SER A 40 14.07 1.28 9.86
N ILE A 41 13.25 0.29 9.56
CA ILE A 41 12.75 -0.67 10.57
C ILE A 41 13.94 -1.46 11.15
N CYS A 42 14.81 -1.98 10.30
CA CYS A 42 15.93 -2.80 10.73
C CYS A 42 16.93 -2.01 11.59
N LYS A 43 17.05 -0.71 11.34
CA LYS A 43 17.95 0.18 12.10
C LYS A 43 17.30 0.84 13.31
N GLY A 44 16.03 0.54 13.57
CA GLY A 44 15.30 1.15 14.68
C GLY A 44 15.05 2.64 14.51
N LYS A 45 14.99 3.15 13.28
CA LYS A 45 14.72 4.55 12.98
C LYS A 45 13.21 4.79 12.90
N ASP A 46 12.81 6.05 13.02
CA ASP A 46 11.41 6.44 12.79
C ASP A 46 11.03 6.15 11.34
N ALA A 47 9.99 5.34 11.15
CA ALA A 47 9.53 4.90 9.83
C ALA A 47 8.32 5.69 9.32
N ALA A 48 7.89 6.74 10.01
CA ALA A 48 6.66 7.46 9.65
C ALA A 48 6.71 8.01 8.23
N ASP A 49 7.81 8.68 7.87
CA ASP A 49 7.99 9.24 6.53
C ASP A 49 8.06 8.14 5.47
N ASP A 50 8.74 7.04 5.77
CA ASP A 50 8.87 5.92 4.83
C ASP A 50 7.51 5.26 4.54
N ILE A 51 6.67 5.10 5.56
CA ILE A 51 5.30 4.59 5.36
C ILE A 51 4.50 5.56 4.51
N GLY A 52 4.62 6.85 4.79
CA GLY A 52 3.98 7.89 3.98
C GLY A 52 4.45 7.85 2.53
N ASP A 53 5.74 7.69 2.29
CA ASP A 53 6.30 7.63 0.94
C ASP A 53 5.77 6.44 0.15
N CYS A 54 5.64 5.28 0.78
CA CYS A 54 5.02 4.11 0.14
C CYS A 54 3.57 4.42 -0.24
N THR A 55 2.83 5.09 0.65
CA THR A 55 1.44 5.45 0.41
C THR A 55 1.31 6.47 -0.73
N VAL A 56 2.21 7.46 -0.78
CA VAL A 56 2.23 8.44 -1.88
C VAL A 56 2.40 7.72 -3.23
N VAL A 57 3.31 6.77 -3.32
CA VAL A 57 3.52 6.01 -4.56
C VAL A 57 2.26 5.24 -4.94
N LEU A 58 1.58 4.63 -3.98
CA LEU A 58 0.33 3.90 -4.24
C LEU A 58 -0.80 4.82 -4.71
N ILE A 59 -0.89 6.03 -4.15
CA ILE A 59 -1.88 7.02 -4.59
C ILE A 59 -1.62 7.42 -6.04
N ILE A 60 -0.37 7.66 -6.41
CA ILE A 60 0.00 8.00 -7.77
C ILE A 60 -0.30 6.85 -8.72
N LEU A 61 0.01 5.62 -8.32
CA LEU A 61 -0.27 4.43 -9.11
C LEU A 61 -1.78 4.28 -9.36
N ALA A 62 -2.60 4.49 -8.34
CA ALA A 62 -4.06 4.46 -8.50
C ALA A 62 -4.52 5.49 -9.54
N ALA A 63 -3.99 6.71 -9.47
CA ALA A 63 -4.32 7.77 -10.43
C ALA A 63 -3.93 7.37 -11.86
N GLN A 64 -2.76 6.79 -12.04
CA GLN A 64 -2.32 6.30 -13.36
C GLN A 64 -3.26 5.24 -13.93
N LEU A 65 -3.82 4.40 -13.07
CA LEU A 65 -4.73 3.33 -13.46
C LEU A 65 -6.20 3.78 -13.55
N GLY A 66 -6.48 5.06 -13.32
CA GLY A 66 -7.83 5.59 -13.34
C GLY A 66 -8.69 5.13 -12.16
N LEU A 67 -8.06 4.79 -11.05
CA LEU A 67 -8.72 4.29 -9.85
C LEU A 67 -8.76 5.36 -8.77
N ASP A 68 -9.79 5.30 -7.93
CA ASP A 68 -9.89 6.12 -6.73
C ASP A 68 -9.20 5.36 -5.59
N PHE A 69 -8.16 5.94 -5.01
CA PHE A 69 -7.37 5.28 -3.98
C PHE A 69 -8.19 4.90 -2.76
N GLU A 70 -9.09 5.79 -2.30
CA GLU A 70 -9.95 5.51 -1.15
C GLU A 70 -10.85 4.31 -1.41
N LYS A 71 -11.40 4.21 -2.63
CA LYS A 71 -12.22 3.06 -3.02
C LYS A 71 -11.42 1.77 -3.12
N CYS A 72 -10.16 1.86 -3.52
CA CYS A 72 -9.27 0.70 -3.49
C CYS A 72 -9.14 0.16 -2.07
N LEU A 73 -8.93 1.05 -1.11
CA LEU A 73 -8.82 0.68 0.29
C LEU A 73 -10.13 0.12 0.84
N GLU A 74 -11.26 0.74 0.48
CA GLU A 74 -12.59 0.23 0.85
C GLU A 74 -12.83 -1.17 0.32
N THR A 75 -12.46 -1.42 -0.94
CA THR A 75 -12.58 -2.74 -1.56
C THR A 75 -11.79 -3.78 -0.78
N ALA A 76 -10.57 -3.45 -0.42
CA ALA A 76 -9.71 -4.34 0.36
C ALA A 76 -10.28 -4.58 1.76
N TYR A 77 -10.76 -3.53 2.42
CA TYR A 77 -11.36 -3.64 3.74
C TYR A 77 -12.62 -4.52 3.72
N ASN A 78 -13.50 -4.30 2.75
CA ASN A 78 -14.72 -5.10 2.62
C ASN A 78 -14.41 -6.58 2.39
N ASP A 79 -13.28 -6.88 1.76
CA ASP A 79 -12.82 -8.25 1.54
C ASP A 79 -12.34 -8.91 2.83
N ILE A 80 -11.71 -8.14 3.73
CA ILE A 80 -11.06 -8.71 4.93
C ILE A 80 -11.86 -8.54 6.22
N LYS A 81 -12.81 -7.60 6.28
CA LYS A 81 -13.46 -7.20 7.54
C LYS A 81 -14.14 -8.35 8.30
N ASP A 82 -14.66 -9.33 7.58
CA ASP A 82 -15.33 -10.49 8.17
C ASP A 82 -14.45 -11.73 8.18
N ARG A 83 -13.19 -11.58 7.77
CA ARG A 83 -12.23 -12.70 7.73
C ARG A 83 -11.87 -13.12 9.14
N LYS A 84 -11.96 -14.41 9.40
CA LYS A 84 -11.58 -15.00 10.67
C LYS A 84 -10.30 -15.81 10.50
N GLY A 85 -9.54 -15.89 11.55
CA GLY A 85 -8.29 -16.65 11.56
C GLY A 85 -7.54 -16.44 12.86
N VAL A 86 -6.32 -16.94 12.93
CA VAL A 86 -5.46 -16.85 14.10
C VAL A 86 -4.03 -16.49 13.67
N MET A 87 -3.28 -15.95 14.60
CA MET A 87 -1.84 -15.71 14.40
C MET A 87 -1.07 -16.98 14.68
N ILE A 88 -0.24 -17.40 13.74
CA ILE A 88 0.66 -18.54 13.89
C ILE A 88 2.04 -18.09 13.46
N ASP A 89 2.99 -18.11 14.38
CA ASP A 89 4.39 -17.69 14.13
C ASP A 89 4.51 -16.33 13.44
N GLY A 90 3.71 -15.36 13.90
CA GLY A 90 3.74 -14.00 13.38
C GLY A 90 2.98 -13.78 12.08
N VAL A 91 2.27 -14.80 11.58
CA VAL A 91 1.50 -14.73 10.35
C VAL A 91 0.02 -14.99 10.66
N PHE A 92 -0.85 -14.17 10.08
CA PHE A 92 -2.30 -14.40 10.18
C PHE A 92 -2.71 -15.51 9.21
N VAL A 93 -3.25 -16.60 9.76
CA VAL A 93 -3.75 -17.74 8.99
C VAL A 93 -5.26 -17.71 9.00
N LYS A 94 -5.88 -17.66 7.81
CA LYS A 94 -7.33 -17.65 7.66
C LYS A 94 -7.94 -18.95 8.20
N SER A 95 -9.15 -18.85 8.76
CA SER A 95 -9.87 -20.03 9.25
C SER A 95 -10.03 -21.10 8.18
N ALA A 96 -10.25 -20.70 6.93
CA ALA A 96 -10.37 -21.62 5.81
C ALA A 96 -9.09 -22.44 5.57
N ASP A 97 -7.94 -21.90 5.91
CA ASP A 97 -6.63 -22.54 5.70
C ASP A 97 -6.17 -23.36 6.91
N LEU A 98 -6.87 -23.23 8.05
CA LEU A 98 -6.51 -23.95 9.27
C LEU A 98 -6.72 -25.46 9.18
N THR A 99 -7.60 -25.92 8.32
CA THR A 99 -7.83 -27.35 8.10
C THR A 99 -6.58 -28.06 7.59
N ASP A 100 -5.72 -27.35 6.86
CA ASP A 100 -4.47 -27.88 6.34
C ASP A 100 -3.35 -27.86 7.39
N VAL A 101 -3.52 -27.07 8.44
CA VAL A 101 -2.53 -26.88 9.50
C VAL A 101 -2.84 -27.73 10.73
N ALA A 102 -4.09 -28.10 10.94
CA ALA A 102 -4.56 -28.83 12.13
C ALA A 102 -4.22 -30.33 12.12
N ILE A 103 -3.60 -30.78 11.09
CA ILE A 103 -3.21 -32.15 10.95
C ILE A 103 -1.75 -32.29 11.33
#